data_6bc8882709873594f5309fa408bb6f43
#
_entry.id   6bc8882709873594f5309fa408bb6f43
#
_cell.length_a   1.000
_cell.length_b   1.000
_cell.length_c   1.000
_cell.angle_alpha   90.00
_cell.angle_beta   90.00
_cell.angle_gamma   90.00
#
_symmetry.space_group_name_H-M   'P 1'
#
loop_
_entity.id
_entity.type
_entity.pdbx_description
1 polymer ?
#
loop_
_entity_poly.entity_id
_entity_poly.type
_entity_poly.pdbx_seq_one_letter_code
_entity_poly.pdbx_strand_id
1 'polypeptide(L)'
;MACSSGDCHSNSVRSLRERRTRASRAKRRAFCDAIIARLARLLISLTLFPLALAAQTPQALLASGRVDQALQTLEHQNLTSPTAESYNLLCRAHFELEAWDAAIPACEKAVSLAPDNGLYHLWLGRAYGEKADRSNFFKATGLAKKLRTEFERSVELAPDNWQARTDLAEFYLEAPAIVGGGKDKARAQAALLLPLNAGMAHWVNARIAEKAKDTAAAEQEYRASIDASHGGAFAWLNLAGFYRHTDRFDDMEQALRTMESRPLDRPGALVDGAGLLLRTGRDYPMAIRLVRRYIASSNTVEESPVFKAHYLLGELIEKQGNLPAAAEEYRAALALAHTFTRAQDALKRVTH
;
A
#
# COMPACT_ATOMS: atom_id res chain seq x y z
N MET A 1 63.83 44.60 -81.49
CA MET A 1 62.65 43.82 -81.78
C MET A 1 62.16 43.24 -80.46
N ALA A 2 61.03 43.71 -80.02
CA ALA A 2 60.52 43.51 -78.67
C ALA A 2 59.80 42.11 -78.53
N CYS A 3 60.09 41.40 -77.47
CA CYS A 3 59.27 40.29 -76.97
C CYS A 3 58.76 40.63 -75.63
N SER A 4 57.45 40.79 -75.52
CA SER A 4 56.77 41.30 -74.31
C SER A 4 56.73 40.20 -73.25
N SER A 5 57.24 40.57 -72.11
CA SER A 5 57.24 39.87 -70.82
C SER A 5 55.94 40.11 -70.08
N GLY A 6 54.86 39.57 -70.48
CA GLY A 6 53.55 39.81 -69.81
C GLY A 6 52.75 38.61 -69.28
N ASP A 7 52.90 37.41 -69.86
CA ASP A 7 51.96 36.34 -69.65
C ASP A 7 52.34 35.16 -68.71
N CYS A 8 53.56 35.17 -68.15
CA CYS A 8 54.03 34.08 -67.29
C CYS A 8 53.67 34.26 -65.82
N HIS A 9 53.30 35.43 -65.36
CA HIS A 9 53.01 35.63 -63.92
C HIS A 9 51.57 35.47 -63.52
N SER A 10 50.62 35.58 -64.46
CA SER A 10 49.17 35.41 -64.15
C SER A 10 48.72 33.96 -63.93
N ASN A 11 49.32 33.01 -64.62
CA ASN A 11 48.96 31.60 -64.47
C ASN A 11 49.46 30.93 -63.19
N SER A 12 50.58 31.36 -62.62
CA SER A 12 51.14 30.84 -61.37
C SER A 12 50.30 31.24 -60.16
N VAL A 13 49.82 32.49 -60.12
CA VAL A 13 49.01 33.00 -59.00
C VAL A 13 47.59 32.38 -58.99
N ARG A 14 47.03 32.11 -60.18
CA ARG A 14 45.72 31.45 -60.32
C ARG A 14 45.75 29.99 -59.80
N SER A 15 46.80 29.25 -60.15
CA SER A 15 46.95 27.84 -59.70
C SER A 15 47.19 27.72 -58.18
N LEU A 16 47.89 28.65 -57.57
CA LEU A 16 48.11 28.70 -56.12
C LEU A 16 46.82 29.06 -55.34
N ARG A 17 45.99 29.92 -55.94
CA ARG A 17 44.71 30.32 -55.34
C ARG A 17 43.71 29.17 -55.38
N GLU A 18 43.63 28.39 -56.49
CA GLU A 18 42.79 27.22 -56.62
C GLU A 18 43.25 26.06 -55.71
N ARG A 19 44.55 25.84 -55.57
CA ARG A 19 45.07 24.83 -54.62
C ARG A 19 44.74 25.19 -53.17
N ARG A 20 44.85 26.48 -52.77
CA ARG A 20 44.47 26.92 -51.43
C ARG A 20 42.96 26.78 -51.15
N THR A 21 42.10 27.07 -52.11
CA THR A 21 40.66 26.90 -51.98
C THR A 21 40.24 25.43 -51.91
N ARG A 22 40.88 24.55 -52.71
CA ARG A 22 40.64 23.09 -52.63
C ARG A 22 41.12 22.51 -51.30
N ALA A 23 42.29 22.90 -50.80
CA ALA A 23 42.79 22.46 -49.50
C ALA A 23 41.92 22.95 -48.32
N SER A 24 41.39 24.19 -48.42
CA SER A 24 40.45 24.73 -47.41
C SER A 24 39.11 24.00 -47.41
N ARG A 25 38.58 23.68 -48.59
CA ARG A 25 37.33 22.87 -48.69
C ARG A 25 37.50 21.42 -48.20
N ALA A 26 38.66 20.80 -48.50
CA ALA A 26 38.97 19.46 -47.97
C ALA A 26 39.09 19.42 -46.46
N LYS A 27 39.76 20.44 -45.84
CA LYS A 27 39.83 20.56 -44.37
C LYS A 27 38.47 20.80 -43.70
N ARG A 28 37.60 21.61 -44.33
CA ARG A 28 36.23 21.83 -43.82
C ARG A 28 35.37 20.57 -43.93
N ARG A 29 35.46 19.78 -45.02
CA ARG A 29 34.75 18.49 -45.14
C ARG A 29 35.26 17.51 -44.11
N ALA A 30 36.57 17.32 -43.94
CA ALA A 30 37.12 16.42 -42.95
C ALA A 30 36.73 16.81 -41.48
N PHE A 31 36.61 18.12 -41.22
CA PHE A 31 36.14 18.62 -39.91
C PHE A 31 34.65 18.36 -39.69
N CYS A 32 33.81 18.57 -40.70
CA CYS A 32 32.37 18.20 -40.64
C CYS A 32 32.15 16.72 -40.48
N ASP A 33 32.86 15.87 -41.24
CA ASP A 33 32.77 14.43 -41.17
C ASP A 33 33.20 13.89 -39.78
N ALA A 34 34.24 14.50 -39.17
CA ALA A 34 34.68 14.16 -37.81
C ALA A 34 33.68 14.58 -36.72
N ILE A 35 32.96 15.68 -36.92
CA ILE A 35 31.90 16.14 -36.00
C ILE A 35 30.67 15.20 -36.16
N ILE A 36 30.27 14.89 -37.37
CA ILE A 36 29.14 13.98 -37.64
C ILE A 36 29.44 12.58 -37.07
N ALA A 37 30.66 12.05 -37.26
CA ALA A 37 31.08 10.77 -36.69
C ALA A 37 31.11 10.78 -35.15
N ARG A 38 31.47 11.90 -34.51
CA ARG A 38 31.43 12.07 -33.07
C ARG A 38 30.00 12.18 -32.54
N LEU A 39 29.13 12.91 -33.23
CA LEU A 39 27.70 13.04 -32.87
C LEU A 39 26.97 11.71 -33.09
N ALA A 40 27.28 10.96 -34.16
CA ALA A 40 26.72 9.62 -34.38
C ALA A 40 27.15 8.62 -33.28
N ARG A 41 28.40 8.68 -32.83
CA ARG A 41 28.87 7.83 -31.69
C ARG A 41 28.24 8.22 -30.35
N LEU A 42 27.98 9.52 -30.11
CA LEU A 42 27.25 10.00 -28.94
C LEU A 42 25.76 9.60 -28.96
N LEU A 43 25.12 9.62 -30.12
CA LEU A 43 23.73 9.18 -30.30
C LEU A 43 23.59 7.64 -30.16
N ILE A 44 24.55 6.86 -30.63
CA ILE A 44 24.55 5.40 -30.46
C ILE A 44 24.81 4.98 -29.01
N SER A 45 25.61 5.74 -28.24
CA SER A 45 25.82 5.47 -26.81
C SER A 45 24.62 5.87 -25.94
N LEU A 46 23.74 6.79 -26.41
CA LEU A 46 22.51 7.17 -25.70
C LEU A 46 21.34 6.17 -25.91
N THR A 47 21.39 5.34 -26.96
CA THR A 47 20.31 4.38 -27.28
C THR A 47 20.53 3.00 -26.68
N LEU A 48 21.65 2.75 -26.03
CA LEU A 48 21.99 1.47 -25.36
C LEU A 48 22.03 1.57 -23.83
N PHE A 49 21.36 2.59 -23.23
CA PHE A 49 20.92 2.40 -21.85
C PHE A 49 19.76 1.39 -21.92
N PRO A 50 19.91 0.15 -21.47
CA PRO A 50 18.74 -0.66 -21.20
C PRO A 50 17.98 0.16 -20.16
N LEU A 51 16.73 0.54 -20.46
CA LEU A 51 15.75 0.74 -19.40
C LEU A 51 15.75 -0.62 -18.67
N ALA A 52 16.65 -0.78 -17.72
CA ALA A 52 16.48 -1.74 -16.66
C ALA A 52 15.17 -1.30 -16.01
N LEU A 53 14.06 -1.90 -16.43
CA LEU A 53 12.81 -1.86 -15.71
C LEU A 53 13.23 -2.35 -14.31
N ALA A 54 13.47 -1.42 -13.39
CA ALA A 54 13.88 -1.77 -12.04
C ALA A 54 12.82 -2.74 -11.55
N ALA A 55 13.20 -4.00 -11.38
CA ALA A 55 12.30 -5.04 -10.91
C ALA A 55 11.72 -4.50 -9.60
N GLN A 56 10.42 -4.28 -9.56
CA GLN A 56 9.77 -3.75 -8.37
C GLN A 56 10.02 -4.76 -7.25
N THR A 57 10.42 -4.27 -6.09
CA THR A 57 10.59 -5.16 -4.93
C THR A 57 9.26 -5.78 -4.53
N PRO A 58 9.23 -6.97 -3.94
CA PRO A 58 7.99 -7.57 -3.46
C PRO A 58 7.19 -6.64 -2.54
N GLN A 59 7.87 -5.84 -1.69
CA GLN A 59 7.23 -4.82 -0.86
C GLN A 59 6.51 -3.75 -1.70
N ALA A 60 7.15 -3.25 -2.76
CA ALA A 60 6.54 -2.26 -3.65
C ALA A 60 5.37 -2.84 -4.43
N LEU A 61 5.43 -4.12 -4.80
CA LEU A 61 4.32 -4.83 -5.45
C LEU A 61 3.14 -4.98 -4.50
N LEU A 62 3.36 -5.35 -3.22
CA LEU A 62 2.30 -5.42 -2.20
C LEU A 62 1.69 -4.03 -1.95
N ALA A 63 2.49 -3.00 -1.74
CA ALA A 63 2.01 -1.64 -1.53
C ALA A 63 1.17 -1.11 -2.71
N SER A 64 1.47 -1.53 -3.95
CA SER A 64 0.69 -1.19 -5.14
C SER A 64 -0.47 -2.17 -5.42
N GLY A 65 -0.72 -3.15 -4.56
CA GLY A 65 -1.80 -4.13 -4.70
C GLY A 65 -1.59 -5.18 -5.78
N ARG A 66 -0.38 -5.28 -6.35
CA ARG A 66 -0.02 -6.29 -7.38
C ARG A 66 0.38 -7.61 -6.73
N VAL A 67 -0.57 -8.21 -6.04
CA VAL A 67 -0.29 -9.35 -5.17
C VAL A 67 0.15 -10.60 -5.94
N ASP A 68 -0.38 -10.83 -7.14
CA ASP A 68 0.03 -11.96 -7.99
C ASP A 68 1.51 -11.88 -8.38
N GLN A 69 1.97 -10.69 -8.75
CA GLN A 69 3.37 -10.46 -9.11
C GLN A 69 4.28 -10.59 -7.89
N ALA A 70 3.82 -10.13 -6.72
CA ALA A 70 4.55 -10.30 -5.47
C ALA A 70 4.70 -11.78 -5.12
N LEU A 71 3.62 -12.57 -5.20
CA LEU A 71 3.64 -14.01 -4.95
C LEU A 71 4.60 -14.72 -5.90
N GLN A 72 4.48 -14.51 -7.20
CA GLN A 72 5.38 -15.13 -8.18
C GLN A 72 6.86 -14.82 -7.88
N THR A 73 7.17 -13.57 -7.56
CA THR A 73 8.54 -13.15 -7.23
C THR A 73 9.05 -13.83 -5.95
N LEU A 74 8.21 -13.87 -4.90
CA LEU A 74 8.56 -14.43 -3.60
C LEU A 74 8.68 -15.95 -3.64
N GLU A 75 7.80 -16.64 -4.35
CA GLU A 75 7.86 -18.09 -4.55
C GLU A 75 9.15 -18.48 -5.26
N HIS A 76 9.50 -17.79 -6.35
CA HIS A 76 10.77 -18.01 -7.05
C HIS A 76 11.99 -17.73 -6.16
N GLN A 77 11.96 -16.64 -5.39
CA GLN A 77 13.02 -16.29 -4.45
C GLN A 77 13.19 -17.37 -3.38
N ASN A 78 12.09 -17.88 -2.82
CA ASN A 78 12.12 -18.90 -1.77
C ASN A 78 12.60 -20.28 -2.26
N LEU A 79 12.55 -20.56 -3.57
CA LEU A 79 13.16 -21.78 -4.14
C LEU A 79 14.68 -21.71 -4.18
N THR A 80 15.25 -20.52 -4.35
CA THR A 80 16.69 -20.34 -4.59
C THR A 80 17.44 -19.77 -3.39
N SER A 81 16.82 -18.87 -2.65
CA SER A 81 17.45 -18.11 -1.57
C SER A 81 16.43 -17.70 -0.51
N PRO A 82 15.86 -18.65 0.24
CA PRO A 82 14.83 -18.38 1.23
C PRO A 82 15.37 -17.54 2.39
N THR A 83 14.63 -16.48 2.77
CA THR A 83 14.96 -15.61 3.90
C THR A 83 13.75 -15.42 4.81
N ALA A 84 13.98 -14.99 6.06
CA ALA A 84 12.89 -14.64 6.97
C ALA A 84 12.00 -13.52 6.41
N GLU A 85 12.61 -12.52 5.75
CA GLU A 85 11.90 -11.42 5.11
C GLU A 85 11.02 -11.90 3.95
N SER A 86 11.55 -12.76 3.05
CA SER A 86 10.77 -13.28 1.93
C SER A 86 9.57 -14.10 2.38
N TYR A 87 9.72 -14.89 3.47
CA TYR A 87 8.58 -15.60 4.07
C TYR A 87 7.59 -14.68 4.77
N ASN A 88 8.05 -13.61 5.43
CA ASN A 88 7.13 -12.62 6.00
C ASN A 88 6.32 -11.88 4.91
N LEU A 89 6.97 -11.51 3.81
CA LEU A 89 6.27 -10.90 2.67
C LEU A 89 5.30 -11.89 2.00
N LEU A 90 5.65 -13.18 1.91
CA LEU A 90 4.74 -14.22 1.42
C LEU A 90 3.53 -14.38 2.34
N CYS A 91 3.75 -14.36 3.66
CA CYS A 91 2.68 -14.33 4.65
C CYS A 91 1.72 -13.15 4.41
N ARG A 92 2.26 -11.94 4.24
CA ARG A 92 1.48 -10.72 4.01
C ARG A 92 0.72 -10.77 2.70
N ALA A 93 1.32 -11.27 1.62
CA ALA A 93 0.64 -11.47 0.34
C ALA A 93 -0.58 -12.41 0.48
N HIS A 94 -0.41 -13.54 1.15
CA HIS A 94 -1.52 -14.45 1.43
C HIS A 94 -2.55 -13.85 2.40
N PHE A 95 -2.11 -13.07 3.37
CA PHE A 95 -2.99 -12.34 4.29
C PHE A 95 -3.91 -11.38 3.52
N GLU A 96 -3.39 -10.60 2.59
CA GLU A 96 -4.19 -9.69 1.78
C GLU A 96 -5.19 -10.42 0.87
N LEU A 97 -4.87 -11.63 0.42
CA LEU A 97 -5.79 -12.51 -0.32
C LEU A 97 -6.83 -13.22 0.57
N GLU A 98 -6.80 -13.00 1.88
CA GLU A 98 -7.63 -13.73 2.85
C GLU A 98 -7.39 -15.26 2.83
N ALA A 99 -6.22 -15.67 2.36
CA ALA A 99 -5.80 -17.07 2.25
C ALA A 99 -5.07 -17.53 3.54
N TRP A 100 -5.79 -17.53 4.66
CA TRP A 100 -5.23 -17.73 6.00
C TRP A 100 -4.47 -19.04 6.18
N ASP A 101 -4.93 -20.11 5.50
CA ASP A 101 -4.28 -21.42 5.55
C ASP A 101 -2.91 -21.42 4.85
N ALA A 102 -2.66 -20.51 3.93
CA ALA A 102 -1.36 -20.30 3.30
C ALA A 102 -0.53 -19.23 4.04
N ALA A 103 -1.18 -18.19 4.59
CA ALA A 103 -0.53 -17.12 5.32
C ALA A 103 0.18 -17.64 6.59
N ILE A 104 -0.51 -18.42 7.43
CA ILE A 104 0.00 -18.90 8.71
C ILE A 104 1.32 -19.67 8.57
N PRO A 105 1.45 -20.71 7.71
CA PRO A 105 2.72 -21.44 7.55
C PRO A 105 3.87 -20.54 7.07
N ALA A 106 3.60 -19.56 6.21
CA ALA A 106 4.60 -18.60 5.76
C ALA A 106 5.08 -17.71 6.91
N CYS A 107 4.14 -17.18 7.73
CA CYS A 107 4.48 -16.40 8.93
C CYS A 107 5.25 -17.23 9.96
N GLU A 108 4.83 -18.48 10.24
CA GLU A 108 5.52 -19.39 11.16
C GLU A 108 6.96 -19.65 10.68
N LYS A 109 7.15 -19.78 9.36
CA LYS A 109 8.49 -19.94 8.77
C LYS A 109 9.35 -18.69 8.95
N ALA A 110 8.79 -17.49 8.74
CA ALA A 110 9.50 -16.23 8.98
C ALA A 110 9.96 -16.10 10.44
N VAL A 111 9.07 -16.38 11.40
CA VAL A 111 9.40 -16.38 12.83
C VAL A 111 10.46 -17.45 13.16
N SER A 112 10.36 -18.65 12.58
CA SER A 112 11.35 -19.71 12.83
C SER A 112 12.77 -19.34 12.36
N LEU A 113 12.89 -18.55 11.29
CA LEU A 113 14.16 -18.10 10.74
C LEU A 113 14.73 -16.86 11.46
N ALA A 114 13.88 -16.04 12.06
CA ALA A 114 14.28 -14.84 12.82
C ALA A 114 13.36 -14.65 14.04
N PRO A 115 13.55 -15.44 15.11
CA PRO A 115 12.65 -15.47 16.28
C PRO A 115 12.71 -14.20 17.15
N ASP A 116 13.69 -13.33 16.91
CA ASP A 116 13.83 -12.06 17.63
C ASP A 116 13.34 -10.86 16.83
N ASN A 117 12.62 -11.08 15.71
CA ASN A 117 12.02 -10.02 14.91
C ASN A 117 10.56 -9.78 15.32
N GLY A 118 10.31 -8.72 16.08
CA GLY A 118 8.97 -8.36 16.57
C GLY A 118 7.92 -8.14 15.46
N LEU A 119 8.33 -7.67 14.27
CA LEU A 119 7.42 -7.49 13.14
C LEU A 119 6.87 -8.83 12.62
N TYR A 120 7.68 -9.89 12.62
CA TYR A 120 7.24 -11.20 12.14
C TYR A 120 6.24 -11.85 13.11
N HIS A 121 6.45 -11.66 14.42
CA HIS A 121 5.49 -12.03 15.45
C HIS A 121 4.16 -11.27 15.31
N LEU A 122 4.21 -9.97 15.01
CA LEU A 122 3.02 -9.16 14.77
C LEU A 122 2.17 -9.74 13.62
N TRP A 123 2.79 -10.03 12.48
CA TRP A 123 2.07 -10.57 11.33
C TRP A 123 1.54 -11.99 11.57
N LEU A 124 2.28 -12.82 12.28
CA LEU A 124 1.81 -14.15 12.67
C LEU A 124 0.60 -14.04 13.61
N GLY A 125 0.65 -13.13 14.57
CA GLY A 125 -0.47 -12.85 15.47
C GLY A 125 -1.72 -12.40 14.70
N ARG A 126 -1.58 -11.45 13.76
CA ARG A 126 -2.68 -11.00 12.88
C ARG A 126 -3.27 -12.16 12.08
N ALA A 127 -2.43 -13.01 11.50
CA ALA A 127 -2.90 -14.17 10.72
C ALA A 127 -3.69 -15.17 11.58
N TYR A 128 -3.25 -15.42 12.82
CA TYR A 128 -4.02 -16.23 13.76
C TYR A 128 -5.36 -15.61 14.14
N GLY A 129 -5.41 -14.28 14.32
CA GLY A 129 -6.63 -13.54 14.64
C GLY A 129 -7.68 -13.69 13.55
N GLU A 130 -7.31 -13.38 12.31
CA GLU A 130 -8.21 -13.50 11.15
C GLU A 130 -8.71 -14.94 10.95
N LYS A 131 -7.86 -15.93 11.19
CA LYS A 131 -8.28 -17.33 11.13
C LYS A 131 -9.19 -17.71 12.30
N ALA A 132 -8.99 -17.16 13.49
CA ALA A 132 -9.82 -17.41 14.67
C ALA A 132 -11.25 -16.92 14.44
N ASP A 133 -11.44 -15.73 13.89
CA ASP A 133 -12.75 -15.13 13.63
C ASP A 133 -13.62 -15.96 12.67
N ARG A 134 -12.99 -16.79 11.84
CA ARG A 134 -13.66 -17.68 10.87
C ARG A 134 -13.70 -19.15 11.29
N SER A 135 -13.30 -19.42 12.54
CA SER A 135 -13.20 -20.78 13.07
C SER A 135 -14.35 -21.07 14.06
N ASN A 136 -14.64 -22.37 14.27
CA ASN A 136 -15.53 -22.77 15.35
C ASN A 136 -14.88 -22.45 16.72
N PHE A 137 -15.69 -22.41 17.77
CA PHE A 137 -15.31 -21.99 19.12
C PHE A 137 -14.02 -22.68 19.65
N PHE A 138 -13.89 -23.98 19.48
CA PHE A 138 -12.71 -24.70 20.00
C PHE A 138 -11.44 -24.33 19.27
N LYS A 139 -11.49 -24.27 17.95
CA LYS A 139 -10.35 -23.84 17.11
C LYS A 139 -10.02 -22.35 17.34
N ALA A 140 -11.03 -21.50 17.42
CA ALA A 140 -10.88 -20.08 17.71
C ALA A 140 -10.17 -19.83 19.05
N THR A 141 -10.56 -20.58 20.11
CA THR A 141 -9.91 -20.49 21.43
C THR A 141 -8.43 -20.84 21.37
N GLY A 142 -8.06 -21.90 20.62
CA GLY A 142 -6.66 -22.28 20.42
C GLY A 142 -5.86 -21.21 19.66
N LEU A 143 -6.43 -20.67 18.58
CA LEU A 143 -5.82 -19.62 17.78
C LEU A 143 -5.69 -18.30 18.56
N ALA A 144 -6.69 -17.92 19.35
CA ALA A 144 -6.62 -16.71 20.19
C ALA A 144 -5.51 -16.77 21.23
N LYS A 145 -5.22 -17.95 21.81
CA LYS A 145 -4.06 -18.12 22.70
C LYS A 145 -2.74 -17.96 21.98
N LYS A 146 -2.62 -18.52 20.77
CA LYS A 146 -1.43 -18.32 19.91
C LYS A 146 -1.27 -16.85 19.54
N LEU A 147 -2.32 -16.19 19.03
CA LEU A 147 -2.34 -14.77 18.72
C LEU A 147 -1.81 -13.94 19.89
N ARG A 148 -2.33 -14.16 21.10
CA ARG A 148 -1.87 -13.46 22.30
C ARG A 148 -0.37 -13.60 22.49
N THR A 149 0.14 -14.83 22.44
CA THR A 149 1.57 -15.11 22.61
C THR A 149 2.41 -14.35 21.60
N GLU A 150 1.98 -14.32 20.34
CA GLU A 150 2.71 -13.63 19.27
C GLU A 150 2.67 -12.11 19.45
N PHE A 151 1.54 -11.52 19.82
CA PHE A 151 1.44 -10.08 20.08
C PHE A 151 2.23 -9.65 21.33
N GLU A 152 2.16 -10.43 22.42
CA GLU A 152 2.98 -10.20 23.61
C GLU A 152 4.48 -10.23 23.25
N ARG A 153 4.91 -11.24 22.48
CA ARG A 153 6.30 -11.35 22.02
C ARG A 153 6.70 -10.20 21.08
N SER A 154 5.82 -9.78 20.18
CA SER A 154 6.06 -8.63 19.30
C SER A 154 6.34 -7.35 20.10
N VAL A 155 5.52 -7.07 21.11
CA VAL A 155 5.67 -5.88 21.97
C VAL A 155 6.91 -5.98 22.88
N GLU A 156 7.28 -7.19 23.34
CA GLU A 156 8.51 -7.42 24.10
C GLU A 156 9.76 -7.11 23.26
N LEU A 157 9.79 -7.59 22.01
CA LEU A 157 10.93 -7.42 21.09
C LEU A 157 11.03 -6.01 20.51
N ALA A 158 9.89 -5.33 20.33
CA ALA A 158 9.81 -3.99 19.75
C ALA A 158 8.89 -3.10 20.61
N PRO A 159 9.34 -2.66 21.79
CA PRO A 159 8.50 -1.94 22.75
C PRO A 159 8.07 -0.54 22.30
N ASP A 160 8.69 0.03 21.31
CA ASP A 160 8.37 1.30 20.64
C ASP A 160 7.43 1.16 19.44
N ASN A 161 7.13 -0.08 19.02
CA ASN A 161 6.18 -0.34 17.96
C ASN A 161 4.74 -0.09 18.46
N TRP A 162 4.24 1.12 18.21
CA TRP A 162 2.89 1.51 18.62
C TRP A 162 1.79 0.66 17.96
N GLN A 163 1.99 0.14 16.73
CA GLN A 163 1.02 -0.71 16.04
C GLN A 163 0.87 -2.05 16.77
N ALA A 164 1.98 -2.69 17.13
CA ALA A 164 1.94 -3.93 17.91
C ALA A 164 1.26 -3.75 19.27
N ARG A 165 1.51 -2.62 19.93
CA ARG A 165 0.83 -2.28 21.21
C ARG A 165 -0.65 -2.04 21.01
N THR A 166 -1.05 -1.39 19.91
CA THR A 166 -2.46 -1.16 19.59
C THR A 166 -3.18 -2.48 19.35
N ASP A 167 -2.61 -3.36 18.52
CA ASP A 167 -3.19 -4.68 18.23
C ASP A 167 -3.30 -5.54 19.50
N LEU A 168 -2.29 -5.49 20.38
CA LEU A 168 -2.33 -6.16 21.67
C LEU A 168 -3.39 -5.57 22.60
N ALA A 169 -3.55 -4.23 22.63
CA ALA A 169 -4.58 -3.56 23.42
C ALA A 169 -5.99 -3.97 22.95
N GLU A 170 -6.20 -4.01 21.64
CA GLU A 170 -7.46 -4.42 21.06
C GLU A 170 -7.76 -5.90 21.37
N PHE A 171 -6.77 -6.78 21.23
CA PHE A 171 -6.91 -8.16 21.66
C PHE A 171 -7.34 -8.28 23.14
N TYR A 172 -6.67 -7.58 24.05
CA TYR A 172 -7.02 -7.63 25.46
C TYR A 172 -8.43 -7.10 25.73
N LEU A 173 -8.90 -6.12 24.97
CA LEU A 173 -10.22 -5.55 25.13
C LEU A 173 -11.33 -6.47 24.59
N GLU A 174 -11.10 -7.14 23.45
CA GLU A 174 -12.11 -7.93 22.77
C GLU A 174 -12.15 -9.40 23.22
N ALA A 175 -10.99 -9.95 23.57
CA ALA A 175 -10.88 -11.37 23.90
C ALA A 175 -11.49 -11.70 25.27
N PRO A 176 -12.18 -12.87 25.41
CA PRO A 176 -12.61 -13.35 26.71
C PRO A 176 -11.44 -13.63 27.67
N ALA A 177 -11.70 -13.53 28.99
CA ALA A 177 -10.67 -13.78 30.01
C ALA A 177 -10.04 -15.17 29.91
N ILE A 178 -10.78 -16.19 29.46
CA ILE A 178 -10.29 -17.57 29.30
C ILE A 178 -9.13 -17.70 28.30
N VAL A 179 -9.02 -16.77 27.36
CA VAL A 179 -7.88 -16.72 26.43
C VAL A 179 -6.89 -15.60 26.77
N GLY A 180 -7.11 -14.93 27.90
CA GLY A 180 -6.20 -13.94 28.48
C GLY A 180 -6.57 -12.50 28.21
N GLY A 181 -7.78 -12.21 27.70
CA GLY A 181 -8.35 -10.86 27.63
C GLY A 181 -8.49 -10.20 29.00
N GLY A 182 -8.64 -8.89 29.02
CA GLY A 182 -8.84 -8.12 30.24
C GLY A 182 -8.74 -6.61 30.01
N LYS A 183 -9.77 -5.88 30.41
CA LYS A 183 -9.90 -4.43 30.25
C LYS A 183 -8.73 -3.67 30.88
N ASP A 184 -8.24 -4.13 32.04
CA ASP A 184 -7.14 -3.45 32.71
C ASP A 184 -5.81 -3.64 31.97
N LYS A 185 -5.63 -4.78 31.28
CA LYS A 185 -4.50 -5.01 30.38
C LYS A 185 -4.54 -4.08 29.18
N ALA A 186 -5.73 -3.90 28.58
CA ALA A 186 -5.91 -2.95 27.48
C ALA A 186 -5.58 -1.51 27.94
N ARG A 187 -6.04 -1.10 29.13
CA ARG A 187 -5.73 0.21 29.72
C ARG A 187 -4.22 0.39 29.97
N ALA A 188 -3.54 -0.64 30.42
CA ALA A 188 -2.08 -0.60 30.58
C ALA A 188 -1.36 -0.38 29.26
N GLN A 189 -1.81 -1.00 28.15
CA GLN A 189 -1.25 -0.73 26.82
C GLN A 189 -1.56 0.69 26.35
N ALA A 190 -2.76 1.24 26.62
CA ALA A 190 -3.08 2.63 26.29
C ALA A 190 -2.15 3.63 27.01
N ALA A 191 -1.82 3.39 28.27
CA ALA A 191 -0.86 4.22 29.00
C ALA A 191 0.55 4.18 28.39
N LEU A 192 0.99 3.02 27.92
CA LEU A 192 2.28 2.85 27.22
C LEU A 192 2.28 3.39 25.78
N LEU A 193 1.11 3.51 25.15
CA LEU A 193 0.95 4.15 23.84
C LEU A 193 1.08 5.67 23.92
N LEU A 194 0.74 6.29 25.04
CA LEU A 194 0.66 7.75 25.14
C LEU A 194 1.94 8.49 24.70
N PRO A 195 3.17 8.10 25.11
CA PRO A 195 4.39 8.72 24.62
C PRO A 195 4.78 8.33 23.19
N LEU A 196 4.24 7.25 22.63
CA LEU A 196 4.57 6.74 21.31
C LEU A 196 3.61 7.28 20.23
N ASN A 197 2.32 7.27 20.54
CA ASN A 197 1.24 7.74 19.67
C ASN A 197 0.01 8.10 20.54
N ALA A 198 -0.06 9.35 20.93
CA ALA A 198 -1.14 9.85 21.81
C ALA A 198 -2.52 9.68 21.16
N GLY A 199 -2.64 9.86 19.84
CA GLY A 199 -3.89 9.65 19.12
C GLY A 199 -4.41 8.21 19.27
N MET A 200 -3.52 7.22 19.16
CA MET A 200 -3.88 5.81 19.34
C MET A 200 -4.11 5.45 20.82
N ALA A 201 -3.44 6.09 21.75
CA ALA A 201 -3.73 5.93 23.17
C ALA A 201 -5.17 6.35 23.50
N HIS A 202 -5.59 7.53 23.03
CA HIS A 202 -6.97 8.01 23.15
C HIS A 202 -7.96 7.10 22.43
N TRP A 203 -7.61 6.60 21.23
CA TRP A 203 -8.46 5.63 20.54
C TRP A 203 -8.70 4.36 21.36
N VAL A 204 -7.66 3.77 21.98
CA VAL A 204 -7.81 2.60 22.86
C VAL A 204 -8.71 2.92 24.05
N ASN A 205 -8.55 4.10 24.69
CA ASN A 205 -9.40 4.54 25.79
C ASN A 205 -10.87 4.71 25.35
N ALA A 206 -11.09 5.28 24.16
CA ALA A 206 -12.43 5.39 23.57
C ALA A 206 -13.08 4.01 23.41
N ARG A 207 -12.36 3.03 22.86
CA ARG A 207 -12.83 1.64 22.73
C ARG A 207 -13.14 0.99 24.09
N ILE A 208 -12.33 1.28 25.11
CA ILE A 208 -12.60 0.83 26.49
C ILE A 208 -13.89 1.43 27.03
N ALA A 209 -14.16 2.71 26.77
CA ALA A 209 -15.39 3.38 27.16
C ALA A 209 -16.61 2.84 26.41
N GLU A 210 -16.49 2.60 25.08
CA GLU A 210 -17.55 1.93 24.30
C GLU A 210 -17.91 0.56 24.89
N LYS A 211 -16.92 -0.27 25.20
CA LYS A 211 -17.14 -1.59 25.80
C LYS A 211 -17.80 -1.50 27.18
N ALA A 212 -17.60 -0.39 27.89
CA ALA A 212 -18.27 -0.07 29.14
C ALA A 212 -19.68 0.55 28.93
N LYS A 213 -20.08 0.82 27.68
CA LYS A 213 -21.32 1.53 27.30
C LYS A 213 -21.37 2.98 27.84
N ASP A 214 -20.21 3.57 28.13
CA ASP A 214 -20.08 4.99 28.47
C ASP A 214 -19.88 5.79 27.18
N THR A 215 -21.00 6.11 26.54
CA THR A 215 -21.02 6.79 25.25
C THR A 215 -20.41 8.20 25.33
N ALA A 216 -20.60 8.90 26.46
CA ALA A 216 -20.06 10.25 26.64
C ALA A 216 -18.53 10.23 26.76
N ALA A 217 -17.99 9.34 27.59
CA ALA A 217 -16.56 9.17 27.72
C ALA A 217 -15.93 8.65 26.41
N ALA A 218 -16.60 7.75 25.69
CA ALA A 218 -16.13 7.27 24.40
C ALA A 218 -16.00 8.40 23.38
N GLU A 219 -17.03 9.23 23.21
CA GLU A 219 -16.98 10.37 22.29
C GLU A 219 -15.91 11.39 22.70
N GLN A 220 -15.74 11.66 23.99
CA GLN A 220 -14.69 12.55 24.48
C GLN A 220 -13.29 12.04 24.11
N GLU A 221 -13.03 10.76 24.29
CA GLU A 221 -11.74 10.15 23.95
C GLU A 221 -11.51 10.08 22.43
N TYR A 222 -12.53 9.82 21.61
CA TYR A 222 -12.39 9.94 20.15
C TYR A 222 -12.06 11.36 19.69
N ARG A 223 -12.66 12.39 20.32
CA ARG A 223 -12.32 13.78 20.04
C ARG A 223 -10.89 14.12 20.51
N ALA A 224 -10.47 13.61 21.67
CA ALA A 224 -9.09 13.75 22.13
C ALA A 224 -8.09 13.06 21.17
N SER A 225 -8.46 11.92 20.55
CA SER A 225 -7.66 11.27 19.50
C SER A 225 -7.52 12.19 18.27
N ILE A 226 -8.58 12.90 17.87
CA ILE A 226 -8.52 13.87 16.76
C ILE A 226 -7.57 15.02 17.09
N ASP A 227 -7.67 15.58 18.30
CA ASP A 227 -6.81 16.69 18.72
C ASP A 227 -5.34 16.24 18.81
N ALA A 228 -5.07 15.09 19.40
CA ALA A 228 -3.72 14.52 19.53
C ALA A 228 -3.08 14.14 18.18
N SER A 229 -3.90 13.81 17.15
CA SER A 229 -3.45 13.54 15.77
C SER A 229 -3.42 14.79 14.88
N HIS A 230 -3.61 15.99 15.44
CA HIS A 230 -3.72 17.25 14.70
C HIS A 230 -4.80 17.23 13.60
N GLY A 231 -5.89 16.55 13.88
CA GLY A 231 -7.04 16.44 12.98
C GLY A 231 -6.82 15.45 11.82
N GLY A 232 -5.96 14.45 11.98
CA GLY A 232 -5.68 13.43 10.97
C GLY A 232 -6.94 12.69 10.50
N ALA A 233 -6.96 12.31 9.22
CA ALA A 233 -8.11 11.65 8.60
C ALA A 233 -8.49 10.34 9.31
N PHE A 234 -7.51 9.57 9.77
CA PHE A 234 -7.76 8.31 10.46
C PHE A 234 -8.52 8.48 11.79
N ALA A 235 -8.24 9.53 12.55
CA ALA A 235 -8.96 9.79 13.80
C ALA A 235 -10.43 10.18 13.54
N TRP A 236 -10.71 10.94 12.47
CA TRP A 236 -12.08 11.24 12.04
C TRP A 236 -12.82 9.99 11.56
N LEU A 237 -12.13 9.07 10.86
CA LEU A 237 -12.69 7.77 10.50
C LEU A 237 -13.12 6.96 11.72
N ASN A 238 -12.28 6.95 12.77
CA ASN A 238 -12.57 6.23 14.02
C ASN A 238 -13.81 6.82 14.72
N LEU A 239 -13.93 8.14 14.76
CA LEU A 239 -15.13 8.81 15.29
C LEU A 239 -16.37 8.48 14.45
N ALA A 240 -16.24 8.41 13.11
CA ALA A 240 -17.34 7.97 12.25
C ALA A 240 -17.76 6.52 12.55
N GLY A 241 -16.79 5.64 12.80
CA GLY A 241 -17.05 4.26 13.26
C GLY A 241 -17.84 4.20 14.55
N PHE A 242 -17.48 5.02 15.55
CA PHE A 242 -18.22 5.16 16.80
C PHE A 242 -19.66 5.64 16.57
N TYR A 243 -19.86 6.67 15.75
CA TYR A 243 -21.20 7.15 15.42
C TYR A 243 -22.06 6.08 14.73
N ARG A 244 -21.46 5.23 13.88
CA ARG A 244 -22.14 4.07 13.32
C ARG A 244 -22.58 3.07 14.40
N HIS A 245 -21.72 2.77 15.39
CA HIS A 245 -22.04 1.83 16.48
C HIS A 245 -23.14 2.35 17.42
N THR A 246 -23.35 3.67 17.44
CA THR A 246 -24.37 4.33 18.26
C THR A 246 -25.59 4.79 17.43
N ASP A 247 -25.74 4.30 16.19
CA ASP A 247 -26.81 4.60 15.25
C ASP A 247 -26.96 6.10 14.91
N ARG A 248 -25.92 6.88 15.14
CA ARG A 248 -25.82 8.32 14.83
C ARG A 248 -25.32 8.51 13.40
N PHE A 249 -26.10 8.06 12.43
CA PHE A 249 -25.65 7.98 11.04
C PHE A 249 -25.39 9.35 10.38
N ASP A 250 -26.12 10.40 10.74
CA ASP A 250 -25.89 11.74 10.20
C ASP A 250 -24.55 12.33 10.72
N ASP A 251 -24.23 12.10 11.99
CA ASP A 251 -22.95 12.46 12.57
C ASP A 251 -21.80 11.65 11.93
N MET A 252 -22.03 10.37 11.64
CA MET A 252 -21.09 9.52 10.90
C MET A 252 -20.76 10.11 9.52
N GLU A 253 -21.79 10.48 8.74
CA GLU A 253 -21.57 11.08 7.43
C GLU A 253 -20.83 12.42 7.53
N GLN A 254 -21.17 13.26 8.52
CA GLN A 254 -20.48 14.52 8.75
C GLN A 254 -19.01 14.32 9.13
N ALA A 255 -18.71 13.33 9.97
CA ALA A 255 -17.34 12.97 10.30
C ALA A 255 -16.55 12.47 9.08
N LEU A 256 -17.17 11.67 8.20
CA LEU A 256 -16.57 11.21 6.95
C LEU A 256 -16.33 12.36 5.94
N ARG A 257 -17.25 13.35 5.84
CA ARG A 257 -17.01 14.56 5.04
C ARG A 257 -15.83 15.37 5.59
N THR A 258 -15.72 15.45 6.90
CA THR A 258 -14.57 16.11 7.54
C THR A 258 -13.29 15.34 7.25
N MET A 259 -13.28 14.01 7.42
CA MET A 259 -12.16 13.12 7.07
C MET A 259 -11.67 13.36 5.63
N GLU A 260 -12.58 13.42 4.65
CA GLU A 260 -12.24 13.61 3.24
C GLU A 260 -11.47 14.91 2.99
N SER A 261 -11.71 15.96 3.79
CA SER A 261 -11.07 17.27 3.66
C SER A 261 -9.74 17.40 4.41
N ARG A 262 -9.36 16.41 5.21
CA ARG A 262 -8.15 16.45 6.05
C ARG A 262 -6.92 15.87 5.34
N PRO A 263 -5.71 16.20 5.83
CA PRO A 263 -4.50 15.50 5.42
C PRO A 263 -4.65 13.99 5.64
N LEU A 264 -4.32 13.20 4.62
CA LEU A 264 -4.40 11.75 4.67
C LEU A 264 -3.15 11.19 5.33
N ASP A 265 -3.11 11.21 6.65
CA ASP A 265 -2.10 10.56 7.49
C ASP A 265 -2.11 9.03 7.33
N ARG A 266 -3.27 8.47 6.94
CA ARG A 266 -3.45 7.08 6.57
C ARG A 266 -4.32 7.00 5.30
N PRO A 267 -3.72 6.80 4.10
CA PRO A 267 -4.45 6.82 2.83
C PRO A 267 -5.60 5.82 2.75
N GLY A 268 -5.46 4.64 3.37
CA GLY A 268 -6.52 3.62 3.47
C GLY A 268 -7.80 4.10 4.15
N ALA A 269 -7.77 5.20 4.92
CA ALA A 269 -8.96 5.77 5.55
C ALA A 269 -10.07 6.09 4.54
N LEU A 270 -9.72 6.39 3.28
CA LEU A 270 -10.70 6.61 2.20
C LEU A 270 -11.47 5.33 1.89
N VAL A 271 -10.79 4.19 1.81
CA VAL A 271 -11.40 2.88 1.55
C VAL A 271 -12.26 2.43 2.73
N ASP A 272 -11.74 2.59 3.95
CA ASP A 272 -12.43 2.23 5.18
C ASP A 272 -13.71 3.08 5.36
N GLY A 273 -13.63 4.39 5.09
CA GLY A 273 -14.78 5.29 5.12
C GLY A 273 -15.86 4.93 4.10
N ALA A 274 -15.46 4.56 2.89
CA ALA A 274 -16.39 4.05 1.87
C ALA A 274 -17.03 2.72 2.32
N GLY A 275 -16.27 1.85 2.98
CA GLY A 275 -16.79 0.62 3.58
C GLY A 275 -17.82 0.88 4.68
N LEU A 276 -17.67 1.94 5.49
CA LEU A 276 -18.69 2.35 6.46
C LEU A 276 -20.01 2.75 5.77
N LEU A 277 -19.92 3.56 4.72
CA LEU A 277 -21.10 3.98 3.93
C LEU A 277 -21.78 2.80 3.23
N LEU A 278 -21.01 1.85 2.68
CA LEU A 278 -21.57 0.64 2.09
C LEU A 278 -22.34 -0.20 3.13
N ARG A 279 -21.75 -0.44 4.30
CA ARG A 279 -22.38 -1.24 5.36
C ARG A 279 -23.67 -0.62 5.93
N THR A 280 -23.75 0.71 5.91
CA THR A 280 -24.94 1.43 6.40
C THR A 280 -25.96 1.70 5.28
N GLY A 281 -25.62 1.43 4.02
CA GLY A 281 -26.50 1.71 2.87
C GLY A 281 -26.68 3.19 2.58
N ARG A 282 -25.73 4.04 2.98
CA ARG A 282 -25.85 5.51 2.93
C ARG A 282 -24.81 6.12 2.00
N ASP A 283 -25.15 7.28 1.42
CA ASP A 283 -24.30 8.14 0.57
C ASP A 283 -23.34 7.38 -0.37
N TYR A 284 -23.87 6.45 -1.17
CA TYR A 284 -23.07 5.71 -2.16
C TYR A 284 -22.28 6.63 -3.12
N PRO A 285 -22.78 7.79 -3.55
CA PRO A 285 -21.99 8.72 -4.34
C PRO A 285 -20.71 9.17 -3.64
N MET A 286 -20.75 9.47 -2.34
CA MET A 286 -19.56 9.79 -1.55
C MET A 286 -18.64 8.58 -1.46
N ALA A 287 -19.16 7.41 -1.14
CA ALA A 287 -18.36 6.20 -1.03
C ALA A 287 -17.59 5.90 -2.33
N ILE A 288 -18.25 5.97 -3.48
CA ILE A 288 -17.64 5.80 -4.81
C ILE A 288 -16.54 6.84 -5.05
N ARG A 289 -16.77 8.10 -4.68
CA ARG A 289 -15.78 9.17 -4.82
C ARG A 289 -14.54 8.92 -3.98
N LEU A 290 -14.71 8.49 -2.73
CA LEU A 290 -13.61 8.16 -1.83
C LEU A 290 -12.73 7.03 -2.39
N VAL A 291 -13.34 5.93 -2.84
CA VAL A 291 -12.59 4.79 -3.40
C VAL A 291 -11.89 5.18 -4.70
N ARG A 292 -12.55 5.90 -5.60
CA ARG A 292 -11.92 6.38 -6.85
C ARG A 292 -10.73 7.29 -6.57
N ARG A 293 -10.85 8.20 -5.59
CA ARG A 293 -9.75 9.06 -5.15
C ARG A 293 -8.57 8.23 -4.65
N TYR A 294 -8.82 7.16 -3.89
CA TYR A 294 -7.78 6.25 -3.42
C TYR A 294 -7.10 5.51 -4.58
N ILE A 295 -7.87 4.89 -5.48
CA ILE A 295 -7.33 4.15 -6.64
C ILE A 295 -6.48 5.05 -7.55
N ALA A 296 -6.89 6.31 -7.74
CA ALA A 296 -6.16 7.29 -8.55
C ALA A 296 -4.92 7.87 -7.85
N SER A 297 -4.72 7.58 -6.56
CA SER A 297 -3.60 8.09 -5.77
C SER A 297 -2.31 7.32 -6.06
N SER A 298 -1.17 8.01 -6.02
CA SER A 298 0.15 7.37 -5.99
C SER A 298 0.54 6.83 -4.60
N ASN A 299 -0.27 7.14 -3.56
CA ASN A 299 0.00 6.79 -2.16
C ASN A 299 -0.86 5.61 -1.71
N THR A 300 -0.86 4.53 -2.47
CA THR A 300 -1.52 3.29 -2.07
C THR A 300 -0.69 2.58 -1.00
N VAL A 301 -1.37 1.88 -0.11
CA VAL A 301 -0.75 1.17 1.02
C VAL A 301 -1.17 -0.30 1.02
N GLU A 302 -0.31 -1.14 1.60
CA GLU A 302 -0.56 -2.57 1.64
C GLU A 302 -1.80 -2.93 2.47
N GLU A 303 -2.04 -2.24 3.57
CA GLU A 303 -3.20 -2.48 4.46
C GLU A 303 -4.56 -2.20 3.78
N SER A 304 -4.54 -1.51 2.65
CA SER A 304 -5.73 -1.25 1.82
C SER A 304 -5.37 -1.47 0.35
N PRO A 305 -5.07 -2.71 -0.07
CA PRO A 305 -4.53 -2.97 -1.41
C PRO A 305 -5.53 -2.59 -2.51
N VAL A 306 -5.00 -2.08 -3.61
CA VAL A 306 -5.79 -1.54 -4.73
C VAL A 306 -6.81 -2.55 -5.28
N PHE A 307 -6.48 -3.85 -5.28
CA PHE A 307 -7.45 -4.86 -5.73
C PHE A 307 -8.68 -4.95 -4.81
N LYS A 308 -8.52 -4.76 -3.49
CA LYS A 308 -9.68 -4.69 -2.56
C LYS A 308 -10.46 -3.39 -2.74
N ALA A 309 -9.77 -2.29 -3.08
CA ALA A 309 -10.45 -1.03 -3.42
C ALA A 309 -11.30 -1.17 -4.69
N HIS A 310 -10.80 -1.82 -5.75
CA HIS A 310 -11.60 -2.16 -6.92
C HIS A 310 -12.79 -3.08 -6.59
N TYR A 311 -12.57 -4.10 -5.74
CA TYR A 311 -13.65 -4.96 -5.28
C TYR A 311 -14.75 -4.15 -4.56
N LEU A 312 -14.39 -3.28 -3.61
CA LEU A 312 -15.32 -2.41 -2.90
C LEU A 312 -16.06 -1.45 -3.85
N LEU A 313 -15.35 -0.89 -4.85
CA LEU A 313 -15.97 -0.04 -5.87
C LEU A 313 -17.00 -0.82 -6.68
N GLY A 314 -16.68 -2.05 -7.05
CA GLY A 314 -17.63 -2.98 -7.70
C GLY A 314 -18.88 -3.22 -6.85
N GLU A 315 -18.74 -3.49 -5.55
CA GLU A 315 -19.88 -3.67 -4.63
C GLU A 315 -20.76 -2.40 -4.56
N LEU A 316 -20.15 -1.21 -4.47
CA LEU A 316 -20.87 0.04 -4.43
C LEU A 316 -21.66 0.33 -5.73
N ILE A 317 -21.05 0.04 -6.88
CA ILE A 317 -21.68 0.20 -8.20
C ILE A 317 -22.80 -0.83 -8.41
N GLU A 318 -22.59 -2.08 -7.95
CA GLU A 318 -23.60 -3.14 -7.95
C GLU A 318 -24.84 -2.73 -7.12
N LYS A 319 -24.63 -2.12 -5.93
CA LYS A 319 -25.72 -1.59 -5.11
C LYS A 319 -26.52 -0.46 -5.80
N GLN A 320 -25.93 0.23 -6.76
CA GLN A 320 -26.63 1.21 -7.60
C GLN A 320 -27.31 0.59 -8.83
N GLY A 321 -27.24 -0.74 -9.01
CA GLY A 321 -27.87 -1.46 -10.11
C GLY A 321 -27.09 -1.46 -11.43
N ASN A 322 -25.87 -0.93 -11.47
CA ASN A 322 -25.07 -0.91 -12.69
C ASN A 322 -24.15 -2.16 -12.77
N LEU A 323 -24.75 -3.31 -13.07
CA LEU A 323 -24.06 -4.60 -13.10
C LEU A 323 -22.90 -4.63 -14.11
N PRO A 324 -23.01 -4.08 -15.35
CA PRO A 324 -21.88 -4.06 -16.28
C PRO A 324 -20.65 -3.31 -15.73
N ALA A 325 -20.86 -2.13 -15.15
CA ALA A 325 -19.76 -1.36 -14.56
C ALA A 325 -19.17 -2.05 -13.30
N ALA A 326 -20.01 -2.70 -12.49
CA ALA A 326 -19.54 -3.49 -11.36
C ALA A 326 -18.65 -4.66 -11.82
N ALA A 327 -19.03 -5.34 -12.91
CA ALA A 327 -18.23 -6.42 -13.49
C ALA A 327 -16.84 -5.96 -13.95
N GLU A 328 -16.72 -4.73 -14.48
CA GLU A 328 -15.43 -4.15 -14.86
C GLU A 328 -14.52 -3.96 -13.66
N GLU A 329 -15.05 -3.45 -12.54
CA GLU A 329 -14.30 -3.26 -11.32
C GLU A 329 -13.87 -4.60 -10.69
N TYR A 330 -14.72 -5.63 -10.70
CA TYR A 330 -14.34 -6.96 -10.27
C TYR A 330 -13.26 -7.58 -11.15
N ARG A 331 -13.29 -7.38 -12.48
CA ARG A 331 -12.21 -7.79 -13.37
C ARG A 331 -10.90 -7.03 -13.08
N ALA A 332 -10.99 -5.73 -12.78
CA ALA A 332 -9.82 -4.94 -12.40
C ALA A 332 -9.18 -5.46 -11.10
N ALA A 333 -10.00 -5.84 -10.11
CA ALA A 333 -9.51 -6.50 -8.90
C ALA A 333 -8.79 -7.81 -9.22
N LEU A 334 -9.38 -8.66 -10.07
CA LEU A 334 -8.82 -9.95 -10.45
C LEU A 334 -7.58 -9.85 -11.35
N ALA A 335 -7.39 -8.75 -12.07
CA ALA A 335 -6.16 -8.49 -12.82
C ALA A 335 -4.93 -8.24 -11.93
N LEU A 336 -5.16 -7.87 -10.66
CA LEU A 336 -4.11 -7.64 -9.66
C LEU A 336 -3.96 -8.83 -8.70
N ALA A 337 -5.06 -9.58 -8.48
CA ALA A 337 -5.20 -10.64 -7.49
C ALA A 337 -6.15 -11.73 -8.03
N HIS A 338 -5.67 -12.57 -8.97
CA HIS A 338 -6.52 -13.52 -9.70
C HIS A 338 -7.20 -14.57 -8.79
N THR A 339 -6.58 -14.91 -7.66
CA THR A 339 -7.09 -15.88 -6.68
C THR A 339 -7.99 -15.25 -5.62
N PHE A 340 -8.29 -13.97 -5.68
CA PHE A 340 -9.17 -13.31 -4.70
C PHE A 340 -10.62 -13.78 -4.86
N THR A 341 -11.00 -14.79 -4.07
CA THR A 341 -12.26 -15.52 -4.20
C THR A 341 -13.49 -14.62 -4.15
N ARG A 342 -13.49 -13.60 -3.28
CA ARG A 342 -14.63 -12.67 -3.16
C ARG A 342 -14.93 -11.96 -4.48
N ALA A 343 -13.89 -11.51 -5.21
CA ALA A 343 -14.08 -10.86 -6.50
C ALA A 343 -14.48 -11.86 -7.60
N GLN A 344 -13.99 -13.11 -7.55
CA GLN A 344 -14.42 -14.17 -8.47
C GLN A 344 -15.92 -14.47 -8.31
N ASP A 345 -16.40 -14.63 -7.08
CA ASP A 345 -17.81 -14.91 -6.78
C ASP A 345 -18.70 -13.70 -7.11
N ALA A 346 -18.24 -12.48 -6.83
CA ALA A 346 -18.96 -11.27 -7.20
C ALA A 346 -19.07 -11.10 -8.72
N LEU A 347 -17.99 -11.35 -9.46
CA LEU A 347 -18.02 -11.30 -10.93
C LEU A 347 -19.01 -12.31 -11.51
N LYS A 348 -18.99 -13.57 -11.03
CA LYS A 348 -19.97 -14.59 -11.45
C LYS A 348 -21.39 -14.12 -11.20
N ARG A 349 -21.68 -13.59 -10.02
CA ARG A 349 -23.02 -13.11 -9.63
C ARG A 349 -23.57 -12.01 -10.55
N VAL A 350 -22.73 -11.10 -11.03
CA VAL A 350 -23.19 -9.97 -11.85
C VAL A 350 -23.14 -10.24 -13.36
N THR A 351 -22.58 -11.38 -13.79
CA THR A 351 -22.48 -11.76 -15.22
C THR A 351 -23.44 -12.89 -15.62
N HIS A 352 -24.14 -13.49 -14.66
CA HIS A 352 -25.17 -14.51 -14.84
C HIS A 352 -26.52 -14.03 -14.31
#